data_5bd3c40cb6821841d06814e865a3e689
#
_entry.id   5bd3c40cb6821841d06814e865a3e689
#
_cell.length_a   1.000
_cell.length_b   1.000
_cell.length_c   1.000
_cell.angle_alpha   90.00
_cell.angle_beta   90.00
_cell.angle_gamma   90.00
#
_symmetry.space_group_name_H-M   'P 1'
#
loop_
_entity.id
_entity.type
_entity.pdbx_description
1 polymer ?
#
loop_
_entity_poly.entity_id
_entity_poly.type
_entity_poly.pdbx_seq_one_letter_code
_entity_poly.pdbx_strand_id
1 'polypeptide(L)'
;LVGSEMCIRDSIPLRTSAEAADRFVTARADWVQQARERAMRRAAQEARPLPDKETALAYFTAMSDKVYPAFAGVLGGHKPVIKVRSMTSRWGVCFMAKRQITFALQLYHMPPAAQIYVVVHEYCHFLQPNHSPAFWAEVAKLLPDWKARRALLK
;
A
#
# COMPACT_ATOMS: atom_id res chain seq x y z
N LEU A 1 35.07 -6.43 -0.34
CA LEU A 1 34.56 -5.21 0.27
C LEU A 1 33.39 -5.55 1.16
N VAL A 2 33.54 -5.26 2.45
CA VAL A 2 32.81 -5.70 3.62
C VAL A 2 31.35 -5.30 3.51
N GLY A 3 30.46 -6.29 3.58
CA GLY A 3 29.02 -6.07 3.75
C GLY A 3 28.76 -5.37 5.08
N SER A 4 28.02 -4.29 5.04
CA SER A 4 27.52 -3.59 6.21
C SER A 4 26.58 -4.55 6.98
N GLU A 5 27.11 -5.21 7.99
CA GLU A 5 26.29 -5.93 8.97
C GLU A 5 25.43 -4.88 9.70
N MET A 6 24.13 -4.96 9.47
CA MET A 6 23.17 -4.16 10.20
C MET A 6 23.11 -4.70 11.63
N CYS A 7 23.92 -4.12 12.51
CA CYS A 7 23.89 -4.41 13.94
C CYS A 7 22.51 -4.02 14.50
N ILE A 8 21.66 -4.99 14.76
CA ILE A 8 20.47 -4.82 15.59
C ILE A 8 20.99 -4.65 17.02
N ARG A 9 20.95 -3.43 17.55
CA ARG A 9 21.18 -3.16 18.97
C ARG A 9 19.87 -3.32 19.70
N ASP A 10 19.72 -4.47 20.36
CA ASP A 10 18.64 -4.66 21.32
C ASP A 10 19.11 -4.20 22.70
N SER A 11 18.31 -3.36 23.36
CA SER A 11 18.52 -2.96 24.74
C SER A 11 17.58 -3.74 25.63
N ILE A 12 18.12 -4.47 26.58
CA ILE A 12 17.37 -5.14 27.64
C ILE A 12 17.54 -4.37 28.95
N PRO A 13 16.54 -4.37 29.85
CA PRO A 13 16.68 -3.75 31.16
C PRO A 13 17.87 -4.37 31.93
N LEU A 14 18.64 -3.54 32.61
CA LEU A 14 19.88 -3.91 33.34
C LEU A 14 19.72 -5.08 34.34
N ARG A 15 18.49 -5.39 34.76
CA ARG A 15 18.17 -6.48 35.71
C ARG A 15 17.65 -7.75 35.04
N THR A 16 17.70 -7.85 33.71
CA THR A 16 17.25 -9.06 33.00
C THR A 16 18.41 -10.05 32.94
N SER A 17 18.22 -11.29 33.41
CA SER A 17 19.23 -12.35 33.29
C SER A 17 19.36 -12.79 31.83
N ALA A 18 20.54 -13.31 31.45
CA ALA A 18 20.77 -13.82 30.08
C ALA A 18 19.77 -14.95 29.73
N GLU A 19 19.48 -15.84 30.66
CA GLU A 19 18.51 -16.93 30.43
C GLU A 19 17.07 -16.40 30.22
N ALA A 20 16.70 -15.29 30.89
CA ALA A 20 15.39 -14.67 30.67
C ALA A 20 15.32 -14.01 29.30
N ALA A 21 16.41 -13.39 28.84
CA ALA A 21 16.52 -12.84 27.50
C ALA A 21 16.46 -13.94 26.43
N ASP A 22 17.18 -15.03 26.60
CA ASP A 22 17.18 -16.17 25.67
C ASP A 22 15.80 -16.82 25.58
N ARG A 23 15.12 -17.05 26.70
CA ARG A 23 13.73 -17.55 26.70
C ARG A 23 12.78 -16.61 25.95
N PHE A 24 12.92 -15.31 26.13
CA PHE A 24 12.10 -14.32 25.46
C PHE A 24 12.31 -14.32 23.93
N VAL A 25 13.57 -14.41 23.48
CA VAL A 25 13.94 -14.48 22.07
C VAL A 25 13.45 -15.79 21.45
N THR A 26 13.70 -16.92 22.14
CA THR A 26 13.29 -18.25 21.68
C THR A 26 11.76 -18.35 21.53
N ALA A 27 11.01 -17.81 22.49
CA ALA A 27 9.54 -17.78 22.42
C ALA A 27 9.00 -16.92 21.27
N ARG A 28 9.85 -16.08 20.65
CA ARG A 28 9.49 -15.20 19.52
C ARG A 28 10.25 -15.52 18.24
N ALA A 29 10.95 -16.64 18.18
CA ALA A 29 11.75 -17.05 17.03
C ALA A 29 10.94 -17.00 15.72
N ASP A 30 9.72 -17.53 15.72
CA ASP A 30 8.82 -17.51 14.55
C ASP A 30 8.46 -16.08 14.12
N TRP A 31 8.21 -15.20 15.09
CA TRP A 31 7.92 -13.80 14.80
C TRP A 31 9.14 -13.10 14.20
N VAL A 32 10.33 -13.33 14.74
CA VAL A 32 11.60 -12.77 14.21
C VAL A 32 11.84 -13.27 12.78
N GLN A 33 11.66 -14.58 12.56
CA GLN A 33 11.82 -15.18 11.24
C GLN A 33 10.85 -14.56 10.21
N GLN A 34 9.57 -14.46 10.56
CA GLN A 34 8.57 -13.81 9.71
C GLN A 34 8.86 -12.33 9.47
N ALA A 35 9.40 -11.62 10.46
CA ALA A 35 9.80 -10.22 10.32
C ALA A 35 10.99 -10.08 9.36
N ARG A 36 11.98 -10.96 9.44
CA ARG A 36 13.13 -11.01 8.50
C ARG A 36 12.68 -11.31 7.08
N GLU A 37 11.81 -12.30 6.89
CA GLU A 37 11.28 -12.65 5.58
C GLU A 37 10.49 -11.48 4.96
N ARG A 38 9.66 -10.81 5.77
CA ARG A 38 8.95 -9.59 5.32
C ARG A 38 9.93 -8.49 4.92
N ALA A 39 10.97 -8.25 5.72
CA ALA A 39 11.99 -7.25 5.42
C ALA A 39 12.76 -7.61 4.13
N MET A 40 13.14 -8.87 3.95
CA MET A 40 13.80 -9.33 2.72
C MET A 40 12.92 -9.20 1.48
N ARG A 41 11.63 -9.57 1.58
CA ARG A 41 10.66 -9.40 0.48
C ARG A 41 10.48 -7.93 0.12
N ARG A 42 10.40 -7.06 1.13
CA ARG A 42 10.30 -5.62 0.95
C ARG A 42 11.54 -5.04 0.27
N ALA A 43 12.73 -5.39 0.75
CA ALA A 43 14.00 -4.99 0.13
C ALA A 43 14.11 -5.46 -1.33
N ALA A 44 13.69 -6.69 -1.62
CA ALA A 44 13.67 -7.23 -2.98
C ALA A 44 12.65 -6.50 -3.89
N GLN A 45 11.53 -6.05 -3.35
CA GLN A 45 10.56 -5.21 -4.08
C GLN A 45 11.11 -3.80 -4.33
N GLU A 46 11.74 -3.20 -3.31
CA GLU A 46 12.35 -1.87 -3.41
C GLU A 46 13.55 -1.85 -4.37
N ALA A 47 14.27 -2.97 -4.52
CA ALA A 47 15.38 -3.13 -5.46
C ALA A 47 14.94 -3.28 -6.93
N ARG A 48 13.64 -3.54 -7.21
CA ARG A 48 13.13 -3.59 -8.59
C ARG A 48 13.17 -2.18 -9.20
N PRO A 49 13.72 -2.02 -10.42
CA PRO A 49 13.69 -0.74 -11.09
C PRO A 49 12.23 -0.31 -11.30
N LEU A 50 11.89 0.87 -10.79
CA LEU A 50 10.55 1.43 -11.01
C LEU A 50 10.38 1.73 -12.50
N PRO A 51 9.17 1.56 -13.05
CA PRO A 51 8.89 2.00 -14.41
C PRO A 51 9.09 3.51 -14.54
N ASP A 52 9.31 3.98 -15.74
CA ASP A 52 9.20 5.40 -16.01
C ASP A 52 7.77 5.90 -15.72
N LYS A 53 7.64 7.22 -15.55
CA LYS A 53 6.36 7.83 -15.19
C LYS A 53 5.29 7.67 -16.26
N GLU A 54 5.67 7.63 -17.52
CA GLU A 54 4.76 7.52 -18.65
C GLU A 54 4.14 6.13 -18.69
N THR A 55 4.95 5.09 -18.58
CA THR A 55 4.51 3.69 -18.47
C THR A 55 3.57 3.49 -17.27
N ALA A 56 3.95 4.00 -16.10
CA ALA A 56 3.11 3.90 -14.91
C ALA A 56 1.79 4.68 -15.04
N LEU A 57 1.83 5.87 -15.67
CA LEU A 57 0.64 6.68 -15.91
C LEU A 57 -0.33 5.96 -16.85
N ALA A 58 0.16 5.43 -17.96
CA ALA A 58 -0.66 4.66 -18.91
C ALA A 58 -1.31 3.45 -18.21
N TYR A 59 -0.54 2.73 -17.40
CA TYR A 59 -1.02 1.56 -16.65
C TYR A 59 -2.14 1.92 -15.67
N PHE A 60 -1.94 2.93 -14.82
CA PHE A 60 -2.97 3.33 -13.85
C PHE A 60 -4.16 4.04 -14.50
N THR A 61 -3.97 4.71 -15.63
CA THR A 61 -5.09 5.26 -16.42
C THR A 61 -5.96 4.13 -16.94
N ALA A 62 -5.38 3.09 -17.53
CA ALA A 62 -6.14 1.94 -18.01
C ALA A 62 -6.88 1.20 -16.86
N MET A 63 -6.28 1.12 -15.66
CA MET A 63 -6.94 0.54 -14.49
C MET A 63 -8.06 1.44 -13.99
N SER A 64 -7.85 2.76 -13.97
CA SER A 64 -8.85 3.77 -13.63
C SER A 64 -10.05 3.71 -14.58
N ASP A 65 -9.82 3.52 -15.87
CA ASP A 65 -10.88 3.40 -16.89
C ASP A 65 -11.81 2.20 -16.64
N LYS A 66 -11.29 1.12 -16.06
CA LYS A 66 -12.11 -0.05 -15.67
C LYS A 66 -13.00 0.23 -14.46
N VAL A 67 -12.57 1.11 -13.56
CA VAL A 67 -13.30 1.46 -12.33
C VAL A 67 -14.28 2.61 -12.56
N TYR A 68 -13.94 3.55 -13.44
CA TYR A 68 -14.71 4.76 -13.71
C TYR A 68 -16.21 4.55 -13.96
N PRO A 69 -16.67 3.53 -14.73
CA PRO A 69 -18.10 3.36 -15.01
C PRO A 69 -18.97 3.30 -13.74
N ALA A 70 -18.45 2.73 -12.66
CA ALA A 70 -19.16 2.66 -11.38
C ALA A 70 -19.35 4.03 -10.70
N PHE A 71 -18.57 5.03 -11.10
CA PHE A 71 -18.56 6.39 -10.54
C PHE A 71 -18.99 7.49 -11.54
N ALA A 72 -19.33 7.11 -12.77
CA ALA A 72 -19.63 8.06 -13.83
C ALA A 72 -20.76 9.03 -13.46
N GLY A 73 -21.80 8.55 -12.78
CA GLY A 73 -22.93 9.39 -12.33
C GLY A 73 -22.49 10.46 -11.33
N VAL A 74 -21.71 10.09 -10.31
CA VAL A 74 -21.21 11.02 -9.30
C VAL A 74 -20.22 12.03 -9.88
N LEU A 75 -19.45 11.61 -10.87
CA LEU A 75 -18.47 12.46 -11.56
C LEU A 75 -19.07 13.30 -12.69
N GLY A 76 -20.40 13.20 -12.91
CA GLY A 76 -21.07 13.95 -13.97
C GLY A 76 -20.56 13.64 -15.38
N GLY A 77 -20.19 12.37 -15.62
CA GLY A 77 -19.68 11.91 -16.91
C GLY A 77 -18.21 12.29 -17.21
N HIS A 78 -17.51 12.96 -16.31
CA HIS A 78 -16.12 13.38 -16.49
C HIS A 78 -15.14 12.50 -15.74
N LYS A 79 -14.19 11.89 -16.45
CA LYS A 79 -13.12 11.11 -15.83
C LYS A 79 -12.20 11.99 -14.97
N PRO A 80 -11.71 11.49 -13.82
CA PRO A 80 -10.71 12.21 -13.05
C PRO A 80 -9.37 12.24 -13.78
N VAL A 81 -8.59 13.29 -13.54
CA VAL A 81 -7.21 13.38 -14.03
C VAL A 81 -6.34 12.42 -13.21
N ILE A 82 -5.67 11.49 -13.88
CA ILE A 82 -4.75 10.57 -13.23
C ILE A 82 -3.34 11.13 -13.29
N LYS A 83 -2.63 11.03 -12.16
CA LYS A 83 -1.20 11.39 -12.04
C LYS A 83 -0.45 10.28 -11.31
N VAL A 84 0.85 10.21 -11.55
CA VAL A 84 1.78 9.32 -10.85
C VAL A 84 2.93 10.13 -10.28
N ARG A 85 3.27 9.86 -9.02
CA ARG A 85 4.39 10.50 -8.32
C ARG A 85 5.12 9.49 -7.44
N SER A 86 6.41 9.71 -7.18
CA SER A 86 7.09 9.01 -6.10
C SER A 86 6.51 9.49 -4.76
N MET A 87 5.98 8.58 -3.96
CA MET A 87 5.40 8.85 -2.64
C MET A 87 5.82 7.76 -1.67
N THR A 88 6.22 8.13 -0.45
CA THR A 88 6.71 7.20 0.57
C THR A 88 5.70 6.89 1.67
N SER A 89 4.72 7.78 1.88
CA SER A 89 3.79 7.69 3.02
C SER A 89 2.39 7.19 2.66
N ARG A 90 2.06 7.07 1.38
CA ARG A 90 0.72 6.66 0.92
C ARG A 90 0.77 6.06 -0.48
N TRP A 91 -0.20 5.21 -0.81
CA TRP A 91 -0.30 4.53 -2.10
C TRP A 91 -1.10 5.33 -3.14
N GLY A 92 -2.01 6.19 -2.68
CA GLY A 92 -2.80 7.08 -3.51
C GLY A 92 -3.26 8.32 -2.74
N VAL A 93 -3.81 9.28 -3.46
CA VAL A 93 -4.50 10.45 -2.90
C VAL A 93 -5.52 10.99 -3.90
N CYS A 94 -6.74 11.21 -3.43
CA CYS A 94 -7.82 11.84 -4.18
C CYS A 94 -7.91 13.33 -3.83
N PHE A 95 -7.84 14.18 -4.84
CA PHE A 95 -8.12 15.62 -4.74
C PHE A 95 -9.51 15.89 -5.33
N MET A 96 -10.54 15.76 -4.51
CA MET A 96 -11.95 15.88 -4.94
C MET A 96 -12.24 17.18 -5.70
N ALA A 97 -11.83 18.32 -5.16
CA ALA A 97 -12.05 19.63 -5.77
C ALA A 97 -11.42 19.78 -7.14
N LYS A 98 -10.32 19.06 -7.40
CA LYS A 98 -9.61 19.07 -8.69
C LYS A 98 -10.01 17.93 -9.62
N ARG A 99 -10.89 17.04 -9.15
CA ARG A 99 -11.20 15.77 -9.81
C ARG A 99 -9.93 15.05 -10.27
N GLN A 100 -8.97 14.88 -9.36
CA GLN A 100 -7.66 14.31 -9.65
C GLN A 100 -7.35 13.21 -8.66
N ILE A 101 -6.83 12.10 -9.17
CA ILE A 101 -6.24 11.02 -8.36
C ILE A 101 -4.75 10.95 -8.68
N THR A 102 -3.92 10.85 -7.65
CA THR A 102 -2.48 10.64 -7.81
C THR A 102 -2.09 9.33 -7.17
N PHE A 103 -1.47 8.43 -7.91
CA PHE A 103 -0.96 7.15 -7.42
C PHE A 103 0.53 7.20 -7.14
N ALA A 104 0.98 6.43 -6.15
CA ALA A 104 2.40 6.23 -5.90
C ALA A 104 3.02 5.37 -7.01
N LEU A 105 4.19 5.78 -7.49
CA LEU A 105 4.93 5.02 -8.50
C LEU A 105 5.25 3.61 -8.00
N GLN A 106 5.57 3.47 -6.71
CA GLN A 106 5.85 2.21 -6.03
C GLN A 106 4.65 1.24 -6.04
N LEU A 107 3.42 1.74 -6.17
CA LEU A 107 2.22 0.92 -6.28
C LEU A 107 2.26 -0.02 -7.50
N TYR A 108 3.03 0.34 -8.53
CA TYR A 108 3.20 -0.48 -9.74
C TYR A 108 3.76 -1.88 -9.45
N HIS A 109 4.59 -2.02 -8.43
CA HIS A 109 5.18 -3.31 -8.03
C HIS A 109 4.32 -4.13 -7.07
N MET A 110 3.24 -3.55 -6.58
CA MET A 110 2.32 -4.28 -5.69
C MET A 110 1.48 -5.29 -6.48
N PRO A 111 0.99 -6.35 -5.83
CA PRO A 111 0.10 -7.30 -6.49
C PRO A 111 -1.11 -6.61 -7.13
N PRO A 112 -1.60 -7.06 -8.30
CA PRO A 112 -2.75 -6.46 -8.99
C PRO A 112 -4.00 -6.31 -8.11
N ALA A 113 -4.22 -7.25 -7.18
CA ALA A 113 -5.31 -7.17 -6.21
C ALA A 113 -5.17 -5.98 -5.23
N ALA A 114 -3.94 -5.61 -4.86
CA ALA A 114 -3.67 -4.43 -4.04
C ALA A 114 -3.80 -3.15 -4.86
N GLN A 115 -3.35 -3.16 -6.10
CA GLN A 115 -3.44 -2.02 -7.02
C GLN A 115 -4.89 -1.61 -7.27
N ILE A 116 -5.74 -2.58 -7.66
CA ILE A 116 -7.16 -2.30 -7.90
C ILE A 116 -7.88 -1.83 -6.63
N TYR A 117 -7.50 -2.35 -5.46
CA TYR A 117 -8.01 -1.86 -4.19
C TYR A 117 -7.68 -0.38 -3.98
N VAL A 118 -6.45 0.05 -4.23
CA VAL A 118 -6.07 1.47 -4.09
C VAL A 118 -6.84 2.33 -5.09
N VAL A 119 -7.00 1.89 -6.33
CA VAL A 119 -7.78 2.63 -7.33
C VAL A 119 -9.22 2.82 -6.86
N VAL A 120 -9.91 1.75 -6.45
CA VAL A 120 -11.29 1.82 -5.95
C VAL A 120 -11.38 2.69 -4.68
N HIS A 121 -10.40 2.56 -3.77
CA HIS A 121 -10.33 3.38 -2.56
C HIS A 121 -10.31 4.88 -2.87
N GLU A 122 -9.44 5.30 -3.78
CA GLU A 122 -9.35 6.72 -4.19
C GLU A 122 -10.61 7.20 -4.91
N TYR A 123 -11.25 6.35 -5.70
CA TYR A 123 -12.53 6.67 -6.31
C TYR A 123 -13.66 6.82 -5.29
N CYS A 124 -13.69 6.01 -4.23
CA CYS A 124 -14.70 6.11 -3.16
C CYS A 124 -14.63 7.46 -2.42
N HIS A 125 -13.49 8.15 -2.44
CA HIS A 125 -13.38 9.50 -1.90
C HIS A 125 -14.24 10.53 -2.63
N PHE A 126 -14.62 10.31 -3.87
CA PHE A 126 -15.61 11.16 -4.56
C PHE A 126 -17.02 11.01 -4.00
N LEU A 127 -17.32 9.92 -3.29
CA LEU A 127 -18.59 9.69 -2.60
C LEU A 127 -18.52 10.09 -1.12
N GLN A 128 -17.42 9.73 -0.46
CA GLN A 128 -17.23 9.88 0.98
C GLN A 128 -15.82 10.41 1.27
N PRO A 129 -15.69 11.66 1.74
CA PRO A 129 -14.37 12.28 1.95
C PRO A 129 -13.57 11.60 3.07
N ASN A 130 -14.25 11.03 4.06
CA ASN A 130 -13.65 10.44 5.25
C ASN A 130 -13.82 8.93 5.24
N HIS A 131 -12.88 8.21 5.89
CA HIS A 131 -12.92 6.74 6.05
C HIS A 131 -13.97 6.30 7.09
N SER A 132 -15.19 6.82 7.00
CA SER A 132 -16.34 6.47 7.83
C SER A 132 -16.86 5.05 7.52
N PRO A 133 -17.78 4.49 8.33
CA PRO A 133 -18.47 3.26 7.96
C PRO A 133 -19.14 3.32 6.58
N ALA A 134 -19.68 4.47 6.18
CA ALA A 134 -20.26 4.68 4.85
C ALA A 134 -19.21 4.56 3.74
N PHE A 135 -18.00 5.09 3.93
CA PHE A 135 -16.88 4.91 2.99
C PHE A 135 -16.57 3.44 2.77
N TRP A 136 -16.42 2.67 3.86
CA TRP A 136 -16.10 1.24 3.76
C TRP A 136 -17.24 0.43 3.16
N ALA A 137 -18.49 0.86 3.33
CA ALA A 137 -19.62 0.25 2.65
C ALA A 137 -19.56 0.45 1.13
N GLU A 138 -19.15 1.65 0.65
CA GLU A 138 -18.96 1.88 -0.78
C GLU A 138 -17.80 1.04 -1.35
N VAL A 139 -16.68 0.96 -0.65
CA VAL A 139 -15.57 0.07 -1.05
C VAL A 139 -16.02 -1.39 -1.12
N ALA A 140 -16.79 -1.86 -0.13
CA ALA A 140 -17.24 -3.24 -0.05
C ALA A 140 -18.25 -3.62 -1.15
N LYS A 141 -19.04 -2.67 -1.67
CA LYS A 141 -19.94 -2.90 -2.83
C LYS A 141 -19.16 -3.32 -4.08
N LEU A 142 -18.00 -2.73 -4.31
CA LEU A 142 -17.18 -2.99 -5.48
C LEU A 142 -16.15 -4.10 -5.24
N LEU A 143 -15.64 -4.19 -4.02
CA LEU A 143 -14.62 -5.15 -3.59
C LEU A 143 -15.02 -5.77 -2.25
N PRO A 144 -15.85 -6.82 -2.24
CA PRO A 144 -16.27 -7.48 -1.00
C PRO A 144 -15.10 -8.00 -0.16
N ASP A 145 -14.00 -8.38 -0.82
CA ASP A 145 -12.74 -8.88 -0.24
C ASP A 145 -11.69 -7.79 0.04
N TRP A 146 -12.10 -6.51 0.12
CA TRP A 146 -11.21 -5.37 0.25
C TRP A 146 -10.22 -5.46 1.41
N LYS A 147 -10.61 -6.12 2.52
CA LYS A 147 -9.73 -6.30 3.70
C LYS A 147 -8.51 -7.17 3.37
N ALA A 148 -8.73 -8.27 2.63
CA ALA A 148 -7.65 -9.14 2.16
C ALA A 148 -6.73 -8.39 1.18
N ARG A 149 -7.29 -7.64 0.24
CA ARG A 149 -6.52 -6.84 -0.72
C ARG A 149 -5.70 -5.75 -0.05
N ARG A 150 -6.28 -5.06 0.94
CA ARG A 150 -5.58 -4.06 1.76
C ARG A 150 -4.40 -4.66 2.53
N ALA A 151 -4.52 -5.90 3.00
CA ALA A 151 -3.46 -6.57 3.74
C ALA A 151 -2.20 -6.79 2.88
N LEU A 152 -2.32 -6.85 1.55
CA LEU A 152 -1.20 -6.97 0.63
C LEU A 152 -0.31 -5.71 0.54
N LEU A 153 -0.79 -4.58 1.08
CA LEU A 153 -0.06 -3.29 1.08
C LEU A 153 0.83 -3.09 2.32
N LYS A 154 0.88 -4.08 3.21
CA LYS A 154 1.65 -4.03 4.46
C LYS A 154 3.05 -4.56 4.29
#